data_5f971e2e375a01b933af8e143ef4ec07
#
_entry.id   5f971e2e375a01b933af8e143ef4ec07
#
_cell.length_a   1.000
_cell.length_b   1.000
_cell.length_c   1.000
_cell.angle_alpha   90.00
_cell.angle_beta   90.00
_cell.angle_gamma   90.00
#
_symmetry.space_group_name_H-M   'P 1'
#
loop_
_entity.id
_entity.type
_entity.pdbx_description
1 polymer ?
#
loop_
_entity_poly.entity_id
_entity_poly.type
_entity_poly.pdbx_seq_one_letter_code
_entity_poly.pdbx_strand_id
1 'polypeptide(L)'
;MSAGAVAGDLADLTLDELRLELAPAIADAAVFDGWGKVALDAAAEAMGVDPAVAALAFPGGAIDMIEAWIARIDADMARALPLEVLAKLPIRERIRRLIGFRLEAATPSKEALRRALAIMA
;
A
#
# COMPACT_ATOMS: atom_id res chain seq x y z
N MET A 1 20.74 -6.12 4.41
CA MET A 1 20.28 -5.06 5.34
C MET A 1 19.75 -5.72 6.60
N SER A 2 20.13 -5.23 7.75
CA SER A 2 19.66 -5.80 9.00
C SER A 2 18.23 -5.33 9.32
N ALA A 3 17.50 -6.14 10.10
CA ALA A 3 16.16 -5.76 10.56
C ALA A 3 16.19 -4.49 11.42
N GLY A 4 17.26 -4.27 12.19
CA GLY A 4 17.41 -3.06 12.99
C GLY A 4 17.55 -1.81 12.14
N ALA A 5 18.26 -1.87 10.99
CA ALA A 5 18.38 -0.74 10.09
C ALA A 5 17.01 -0.39 9.44
N VAL A 6 16.22 -1.40 9.06
CA VAL A 6 14.88 -1.18 8.51
C VAL A 6 13.97 -0.53 9.55
N ALA A 7 13.97 -1.02 10.77
CA ALA A 7 13.18 -0.45 11.87
C ALA A 7 13.62 0.99 12.19
N GLY A 8 14.92 1.28 12.14
CA GLY A 8 15.44 2.63 12.35
C GLY A 8 14.98 3.58 11.25
N ASP A 9 15.04 3.15 10.00
CA ASP A 9 14.57 3.95 8.85
C ASP A 9 13.08 4.25 8.99
N LEU A 10 12.27 3.27 9.36
CA LEU A 10 10.83 3.44 9.53
C LEU A 10 10.50 4.38 10.70
N ALA A 11 11.30 4.37 11.76
CA ALA A 11 11.09 5.25 12.90
C ALA A 11 11.33 6.73 12.56
N ASP A 12 12.14 7.01 11.52
CA ASP A 12 12.46 8.37 11.08
C ASP A 12 11.45 8.92 10.07
N LEU A 13 10.47 8.11 9.65
CA LEU A 13 9.47 8.53 8.67
C LEU A 13 8.37 9.38 9.32
N THR A 14 7.80 10.27 8.52
CA THR A 14 6.55 10.94 8.89
C THR A 14 5.41 9.91 8.92
N LEU A 15 4.28 10.26 9.55
CA LEU A 15 3.12 9.37 9.55
C LEU A 15 2.61 9.10 8.12
N ASP A 16 2.62 10.09 7.24
CA ASP A 16 2.21 9.91 5.85
C ASP A 16 3.13 8.95 5.10
N GLU A 17 4.45 9.08 5.31
CA GLU A 17 5.42 8.16 4.72
C GLU A 17 5.25 6.75 5.28
N LEU A 18 5.01 6.63 6.59
CA LEU A 18 4.79 5.35 7.26
C LEU A 18 3.55 4.63 6.71
N ARG A 19 2.48 5.37 6.42
CA ARG A 19 1.27 4.80 5.78
C ARG A 19 1.61 4.07 4.50
N LEU A 20 2.39 4.71 3.62
CA LEU A 20 2.79 4.11 2.35
C LEU A 20 3.68 2.89 2.53
N GLU A 21 4.59 2.94 3.50
CA GLU A 21 5.50 1.82 3.76
C GLU A 21 4.77 0.60 4.36
N LEU A 22 3.79 0.82 5.22
CA LEU A 22 3.02 -0.26 5.83
C LEU A 22 1.94 -0.84 4.91
N ALA A 23 1.47 -0.08 3.94
CA ALA A 23 0.31 -0.44 3.14
C ALA A 23 0.40 -1.83 2.47
N PRO A 24 1.50 -2.22 1.82
CA PRO A 24 1.59 -3.56 1.21
C PRO A 24 1.48 -4.68 2.24
N ALA A 25 2.12 -4.52 3.39
CA ALA A 25 2.07 -5.53 4.46
C ALA A 25 0.67 -5.64 5.06
N ILE A 26 -0.03 -4.51 5.19
CA ILE A 26 -1.43 -4.50 5.65
C ILE A 26 -2.31 -5.24 4.64
N ALA A 27 -2.13 -4.99 3.34
CA ALA A 27 -2.90 -5.67 2.30
C ALA A 27 -2.68 -7.19 2.35
N ASP A 28 -1.44 -7.63 2.53
CA ASP A 28 -1.11 -9.06 2.66
C ASP A 28 -1.84 -9.69 3.85
N ALA A 29 -1.83 -9.01 5.00
CA ALA A 29 -2.53 -9.49 6.19
C ALA A 29 -4.06 -9.45 6.01
N ALA A 30 -4.57 -8.46 5.27
CA ALA A 30 -6.00 -8.30 5.04
C ALA A 30 -6.61 -9.45 4.22
N VAL A 31 -5.80 -10.17 3.46
CA VAL A 31 -6.26 -11.38 2.74
C VAL A 31 -6.88 -12.38 3.71
N PHE A 32 -6.31 -12.52 4.90
CA PHE A 32 -6.75 -13.47 5.92
C PHE A 32 -7.62 -12.84 7.00
N ASP A 33 -7.22 -11.67 7.47
CA ASP A 33 -7.80 -11.03 8.66
C ASP A 33 -8.80 -9.93 8.32
N GLY A 34 -8.91 -9.55 7.04
CA GLY A 34 -9.69 -8.38 6.64
C GLY A 34 -8.95 -7.07 6.95
N TRP A 35 -9.49 -5.97 6.46
CA TRP A 35 -8.94 -4.64 6.68
C TRP A 35 -9.37 -4.16 8.07
N GLY A 36 -8.43 -4.07 9.01
CA GLY A 36 -8.72 -3.61 10.35
C GLY A 36 -7.51 -3.72 11.26
N LYS A 37 -7.76 -3.61 12.56
CA LYS A 37 -6.71 -3.57 13.58
C LYS A 37 -5.82 -4.81 13.57
N VAL A 38 -6.40 -5.99 13.35
CA VAL A 38 -5.62 -7.23 13.35
C VAL A 38 -4.60 -7.22 12.21
N ALA A 39 -5.02 -6.82 11.02
CA ALA A 39 -4.11 -6.70 9.87
C ALA A 39 -3.04 -5.61 10.11
N LEU A 40 -3.43 -4.49 10.70
CA LEU A 40 -2.50 -3.41 11.01
C LEU A 40 -1.44 -3.87 12.02
N ASP A 41 -1.85 -4.52 13.09
CA ASP A 41 -0.93 -5.01 14.11
C ASP A 41 0.02 -6.06 13.53
N ALA A 42 -0.49 -6.97 12.69
CA ALA A 42 0.34 -7.97 12.02
C ALA A 42 1.38 -7.33 11.10
N ALA A 43 0.98 -6.32 10.34
CA ALA A 43 1.89 -5.59 9.45
C ALA A 43 2.96 -4.84 10.23
N ALA A 44 2.58 -4.18 11.32
CA ALA A 44 3.50 -3.45 12.19
C ALA A 44 4.53 -4.40 12.79
N GLU A 45 4.10 -5.55 13.29
CA GLU A 45 4.98 -6.57 13.84
C GLU A 45 5.97 -7.08 12.78
N ALA A 46 5.46 -7.40 11.59
CA ALA A 46 6.28 -7.91 10.51
C ALA A 46 7.37 -6.91 10.07
N MET A 47 7.10 -5.63 10.16
CA MET A 47 8.01 -4.57 9.74
C MET A 47 8.79 -3.93 10.88
N GLY A 48 8.63 -4.43 12.10
CA GLY A 48 9.37 -3.92 13.26
C GLY A 48 8.91 -2.53 13.72
N VAL A 49 7.65 -2.17 13.46
CA VAL A 49 7.05 -0.90 13.87
C VAL A 49 6.22 -1.12 15.14
N ASP A 50 6.33 -0.19 16.10
CA ASP A 50 5.49 -0.22 17.27
C ASP A 50 4.02 -0.13 16.86
N PRO A 51 3.14 -1.08 17.29
CA PRO A 51 1.72 -1.03 16.92
C PRO A 51 1.02 0.27 17.30
N ALA A 52 1.43 0.90 18.40
CA ALA A 52 0.86 2.19 18.81
C ALA A 52 1.20 3.31 17.81
N VAL A 53 2.42 3.30 17.29
CA VAL A 53 2.86 4.26 16.27
C VAL A 53 2.13 3.98 14.96
N ALA A 54 2.00 2.72 14.57
CA ALA A 54 1.27 2.33 13.38
C ALA A 54 -0.19 2.80 13.46
N ALA A 55 -0.83 2.65 14.62
CA ALA A 55 -2.21 3.10 14.83
C ALA A 55 -2.38 4.60 14.63
N LEU A 56 -1.38 5.40 15.00
CA LEU A 56 -1.40 6.84 14.78
C LEU A 56 -1.44 7.21 13.29
N ALA A 57 -0.86 6.37 12.44
CA ALA A 57 -0.83 6.61 10.99
C ALA A 57 -2.18 6.33 10.32
N PHE A 58 -3.09 5.59 10.97
CA PHE A 58 -4.37 5.18 10.39
C PHE A 58 -5.56 5.52 11.31
N PRO A 59 -5.76 6.81 11.62
CA PRO A 59 -6.83 7.21 12.56
C PRO A 59 -8.23 6.87 12.05
N GLY A 60 -8.44 6.79 10.74
CA GLY A 60 -9.71 6.41 10.12
C GLY A 60 -9.92 4.91 9.97
N GLY A 61 -9.00 4.09 10.46
CA GLY A 61 -9.15 2.64 10.43
C GLY A 61 -9.05 2.03 9.02
N ALA A 62 -9.97 1.12 8.69
CA ALA A 62 -9.92 0.37 7.45
C ALA A 62 -9.88 1.25 6.20
N ILE A 63 -10.66 2.31 6.16
CA ILE A 63 -10.69 3.21 5.00
C ILE A 63 -9.33 3.86 4.78
N ASP A 64 -8.68 4.32 5.85
CA ASP A 64 -7.34 4.90 5.76
C ASP A 64 -6.31 3.88 5.23
N MET A 65 -6.41 2.63 5.68
CA MET A 65 -5.53 1.55 5.23
C MET A 65 -5.70 1.28 3.75
N ILE A 66 -6.94 1.21 3.28
CA ILE A 66 -7.26 0.97 1.87
C ILE A 66 -6.78 2.15 1.02
N GLU A 67 -7.02 3.38 1.46
CA GLU A 67 -6.56 4.58 0.76
C GLU A 67 -5.03 4.61 0.65
N ALA A 68 -4.33 4.21 1.71
CA ALA A 68 -2.88 4.13 1.70
C ALA A 68 -2.38 3.07 0.70
N TRP A 69 -3.07 1.95 0.59
CA TRP A 69 -2.73 0.91 -0.38
C TRP A 69 -2.90 1.40 -1.81
N ILE A 70 -4.01 2.07 -2.10
CA ILE A 70 -4.25 2.70 -3.42
C ILE A 70 -3.17 3.73 -3.71
N ALA A 71 -2.86 4.60 -2.74
CA ALA A 71 -1.84 5.62 -2.90
C ALA A 71 -0.45 5.01 -3.15
N ARG A 72 -0.14 3.89 -2.49
CA ARG A 72 1.12 3.17 -2.71
C ARG A 72 1.20 2.59 -4.12
N ILE A 73 0.12 1.99 -4.61
CA ILE A 73 0.06 1.48 -5.98
C ILE A 73 0.26 2.63 -6.98
N ASP A 74 -0.39 3.76 -6.74
CA ASP A 74 -0.25 4.94 -7.61
C ASP A 74 1.19 5.49 -7.59
N ALA A 75 1.82 5.53 -6.42
CA ALA A 75 3.21 5.97 -6.29
C ALA A 75 4.17 5.03 -7.02
N ASP A 76 3.96 3.73 -6.89
CA ASP A 76 4.77 2.72 -7.57
C ASP A 76 4.58 2.81 -9.09
N MET A 77 3.34 3.03 -9.54
CA MET A 77 3.03 3.23 -10.96
C MET A 77 3.73 4.47 -11.52
N ALA A 78 3.73 5.57 -10.78
CA ALA A 78 4.38 6.80 -11.21
C ALA A 78 5.90 6.61 -11.37
N ARG A 79 6.51 5.80 -10.52
CA ARG A 79 7.94 5.47 -10.63
C ARG A 79 8.23 4.55 -11.81
N ALA A 80 7.35 3.56 -12.04
CA ALA A 80 7.53 2.59 -13.14
C ALA A 80 7.21 3.18 -14.50
N LEU A 81 6.25 4.10 -14.55
CA LEU A 81 5.75 4.72 -15.79
C LEU A 81 5.80 6.25 -15.68
N PRO A 82 7.02 6.86 -15.70
CA PRO A 82 7.15 8.31 -15.62
C PRO A 82 6.47 9.03 -16.77
N LEU A 83 6.05 10.27 -16.55
CA LEU A 83 5.38 11.08 -17.58
C LEU A 83 6.21 11.19 -18.85
N GLU A 84 7.54 11.30 -18.76
CA GLU A 84 8.42 11.39 -19.92
C GLU A 84 8.34 10.14 -20.81
N VAL A 85 8.18 8.98 -20.19
CA VAL A 85 8.04 7.72 -20.91
C VAL A 85 6.65 7.63 -21.55
N LEU A 86 5.61 7.93 -20.78
CA LEU A 86 4.22 7.88 -21.27
C LEU A 86 3.98 8.87 -22.39
N ALA A 87 4.58 10.06 -22.32
CA ALA A 87 4.41 11.10 -23.34
C ALA A 87 4.87 10.68 -24.72
N LYS A 88 5.79 9.72 -24.81
CA LYS A 88 6.31 9.20 -26.08
C LYS A 88 5.42 8.14 -26.70
N LEU A 89 4.38 7.70 -25.99
CA LEU A 89 3.51 6.62 -26.43
C LEU A 89 2.18 7.19 -26.96
N PRO A 90 1.54 6.50 -27.92
CA PRO A 90 0.16 6.83 -28.31
C PRO A 90 -0.77 6.73 -27.09
N ILE A 91 -1.86 7.51 -27.10
CA ILE A 91 -2.81 7.55 -25.97
C ILE A 91 -3.32 6.15 -25.61
N ARG A 92 -3.66 5.34 -26.63
CA ARG A 92 -4.14 3.95 -26.41
C ARG A 92 -3.12 3.14 -25.61
N GLU A 93 -1.85 3.26 -25.95
CA GLU A 93 -0.80 2.50 -25.29
C GLU A 93 -0.54 3.01 -23.86
N ARG A 94 -0.65 4.33 -23.64
CA ARG A 94 -0.56 4.91 -22.29
C ARG A 94 -1.62 4.33 -21.38
N ILE A 95 -2.86 4.32 -21.84
CA ILE A 95 -4.00 3.79 -21.08
C ILE A 95 -3.79 2.31 -20.77
N ARG A 96 -3.37 1.53 -21.78
CA ARG A 96 -3.11 0.09 -21.61
C ARG A 96 -2.07 -0.17 -20.53
N ARG A 97 -0.97 0.57 -20.53
CA ARG A 97 0.11 0.39 -19.56
C ARG A 97 -0.31 0.79 -18.16
N LEU A 98 -1.04 1.88 -18.01
CA LEU A 98 -1.53 2.34 -16.72
C LEU A 98 -2.53 1.36 -16.11
N ILE A 99 -3.48 0.89 -16.90
CA ILE A 99 -4.46 -0.10 -16.44
C ILE A 99 -3.75 -1.42 -16.14
N GLY A 100 -2.85 -1.86 -17.00
CA GLY A 100 -2.09 -3.09 -16.82
C GLY A 100 -1.27 -3.09 -15.53
N PHE A 101 -0.60 -1.97 -15.23
CA PHE A 101 0.16 -1.84 -14.00
C PHE A 101 -0.73 -2.01 -12.76
N ARG A 102 -1.89 -1.32 -12.74
CA ARG A 102 -2.81 -1.41 -11.60
C ARG A 102 -3.37 -2.82 -11.43
N LEU A 103 -3.72 -3.49 -12.52
CA LEU A 103 -4.22 -4.87 -12.46
C LEU A 103 -3.15 -5.84 -11.95
N GLU A 104 -1.92 -5.71 -12.43
CA GLU A 104 -0.82 -6.55 -11.97
C GLU A 104 -0.50 -6.31 -10.50
N ALA A 105 -0.52 -5.05 -10.06
CA ALA A 105 -0.25 -4.71 -8.66
C ALA A 105 -1.31 -5.28 -7.73
N ALA A 106 -2.57 -5.33 -8.15
CA ALA A 106 -3.68 -5.83 -7.34
C ALA A 106 -3.86 -7.35 -7.43
N THR A 107 -3.37 -8.00 -8.49
CA THR A 107 -3.61 -9.42 -8.74
C THR A 107 -3.12 -10.35 -7.62
N PRO A 108 -1.91 -10.18 -7.06
CA PRO A 108 -1.46 -11.04 -5.97
C PRO A 108 -2.33 -10.94 -4.70
N SER A 109 -3.09 -9.86 -4.57
CA SER A 109 -3.92 -9.59 -3.40
C SER A 109 -5.39 -9.47 -3.79
N LYS A 110 -5.89 -10.37 -4.65
CA LYS A 110 -7.28 -10.35 -5.11
C LYS A 110 -8.29 -10.34 -3.98
N GLU A 111 -8.04 -11.13 -2.94
CA GLU A 111 -8.94 -11.18 -1.79
C GLU A 111 -8.92 -9.87 -1.01
N ALA A 112 -7.74 -9.25 -0.85
CA ALA A 112 -7.65 -7.94 -0.22
C ALA A 112 -8.43 -6.89 -1.03
N LEU A 113 -8.31 -6.93 -2.35
CA LEU A 113 -9.05 -6.03 -3.24
C LEU A 113 -10.56 -6.25 -3.11
N ARG A 114 -11.01 -7.50 -3.14
CA ARG A 114 -12.42 -7.83 -2.99
C ARG A 114 -13.00 -7.29 -1.68
N ARG A 115 -12.26 -7.48 -0.59
CA ARG A 115 -12.67 -6.99 0.74
C ARG A 115 -12.65 -5.47 0.81
N ALA A 116 -11.67 -4.83 0.16
CA ALA A 116 -11.59 -3.37 0.10
C ALA A 116 -12.79 -2.79 -0.64
N LEU A 117 -13.16 -3.36 -1.78
CA LEU A 117 -14.31 -2.92 -2.56
C LEU A 117 -15.61 -3.05 -1.77
N ALA A 118 -15.76 -4.12 -0.99
CA ALA A 118 -16.93 -4.32 -0.15
C ALA A 118 -17.04 -3.24 0.95
N ILE A 119 -15.92 -2.80 1.50
CA ILE A 119 -15.89 -1.75 2.53
C ILE A 119 -16.20 -0.38 1.94
N MET A 120 -15.69 -0.11 0.73
CA MET A 120 -15.83 1.20 0.08
C MET A 120 -17.12 1.35 -0.73
N ALA A 121 -17.88 0.30 -0.89
CA ALA A 121 -19.13 0.33 -1.66
C ALA A 121 -20.23 1.16 -1.00
#